data_f0a9ec8b3e9ab7431a9b5c6097d87f42
#
_entry.id   f0a9ec8b3e9ab7431a9b5c6097d87f42
#
_cell.length_a   1.000
_cell.length_b   1.000
_cell.length_c   1.000
_cell.angle_alpha   90.00
_cell.angle_beta   90.00
_cell.angle_gamma   90.00
#
_symmetry.space_group_name_H-M   'P 1'
#
loop_
_entity.id
_entity.type
_entity.pdbx_description
1 polymer ?
#
loop_
_entity_poly.entity_id
_entity_poly.type
_entity_poly.pdbx_seq_one_letter_code
_entity_poly.pdbx_strand_id
1 'polypeptide(L)'
;MLQTEDHPIKTIMDLSCLLRRAMEQEMEEFKLSSIQSRILGFLWYKRNHHEKAFQKELESEFKIRRSSVTSVIQGLEKHGLVERRSVSTDARQKELVLTEEGVRVQRQVIERIEEMEKRVNGWLSPEEREWWFRCVNKIETGLKEAEYD
;
A
#
# COMPACT_ATOMS: atom_id res chain seq x y z
N MET A 1 -29.77 -2.38 -16.16
CA MET A 1 -28.54 -1.60 -15.90
C MET A 1 -28.88 -0.60 -14.81
N LEU A 2 -28.41 -0.83 -13.58
CA LEU A 2 -28.67 0.11 -12.47
C LEU A 2 -27.95 1.42 -12.79
N GLN A 3 -28.69 2.53 -12.83
CA GLN A 3 -28.08 3.84 -13.02
C GLN A 3 -27.19 4.11 -11.81
N THR A 4 -25.97 4.56 -12.03
CA THR A 4 -24.94 4.77 -10.99
C THR A 4 -25.31 5.87 -9.98
N GLU A 5 -26.33 6.65 -10.28
CA GLU A 5 -26.71 7.85 -9.50
C GLU A 5 -27.28 7.56 -8.12
N ASP A 6 -27.77 6.32 -7.84
CA ASP A 6 -28.41 5.96 -6.56
C ASP A 6 -27.68 4.84 -5.78
N HIS A 7 -26.46 4.45 -6.20
CA HIS A 7 -25.76 3.30 -5.61
C HIS A 7 -24.33 3.63 -5.20
N PRO A 8 -24.10 4.39 -4.11
CA PRO A 8 -22.76 4.83 -3.70
C PRO A 8 -21.80 3.66 -3.47
N ILE A 9 -22.26 2.55 -2.90
CA ILE A 9 -21.42 1.36 -2.67
C ILE A 9 -20.87 0.81 -4.00
N LYS A 10 -21.75 0.63 -4.99
CA LYS A 10 -21.34 0.16 -6.32
C LYS A 10 -20.36 1.12 -6.98
N THR A 11 -20.64 2.41 -6.92
CA THR A 11 -19.78 3.46 -7.50
C THR A 11 -18.38 3.43 -6.87
N ILE A 12 -18.29 3.31 -5.54
CA ILE A 12 -17.01 3.23 -4.83
C ILE A 12 -16.24 1.95 -5.22
N MET A 13 -16.92 0.81 -5.33
CA MET A 13 -16.29 -0.45 -5.70
C MET A 13 -15.79 -0.43 -7.16
N ASP A 14 -16.57 0.10 -8.07
CA ASP A 14 -16.19 0.23 -9.49
C ASP A 14 -14.99 1.17 -9.64
N LEU A 15 -15.01 2.33 -8.97
CA LEU A 15 -13.91 3.28 -8.95
C LEU A 15 -12.64 2.66 -8.33
N SER A 16 -12.77 1.96 -7.20
CA SER A 16 -11.66 1.24 -6.58
C SER A 16 -11.03 0.20 -7.51
N CYS A 17 -11.85 -0.52 -8.28
CA CYS A 17 -11.37 -1.47 -9.28
C CYS A 17 -10.60 -0.78 -10.41
N LEU A 18 -11.10 0.34 -10.93
CA LEU A 18 -10.43 1.13 -11.98
C LEU A 18 -9.10 1.71 -11.49
N LEU A 19 -9.07 2.29 -10.28
CA LEU A 19 -7.86 2.83 -9.68
C LEU A 19 -6.81 1.74 -9.47
N ARG A 20 -7.22 0.58 -8.97
CA ARG A 20 -6.31 -0.56 -8.79
C ARG A 20 -5.67 -0.99 -10.12
N ARG A 21 -6.45 -1.14 -11.17
CA ARG A 21 -5.93 -1.49 -12.51
C ARG A 21 -4.97 -0.43 -13.04
N ALA A 22 -5.30 0.86 -12.86
CA ALA A 22 -4.42 1.94 -13.28
C ALA A 22 -3.09 1.90 -12.51
N MET A 23 -3.13 1.67 -11.19
CA MET A 23 -1.92 1.51 -10.37
C MET A 23 -1.11 0.27 -10.78
N GLU A 24 -1.75 -0.85 -11.06
CA GLU A 24 -1.07 -2.06 -11.53
C GLU A 24 -0.31 -1.81 -12.84
N GLN A 25 -0.92 -1.08 -13.78
CA GLN A 25 -0.26 -0.69 -15.04
C GLN A 25 0.95 0.22 -14.79
N GLU A 26 0.82 1.22 -13.91
CA GLU A 26 1.95 2.11 -13.56
C GLU A 26 3.09 1.36 -12.85
N MET A 27 2.78 0.29 -12.14
CA MET A 27 3.77 -0.52 -11.39
C MET A 27 4.35 -1.69 -12.20
N GLU A 28 3.86 -1.95 -13.42
CA GLU A 28 4.27 -3.10 -14.24
C GLU A 28 5.78 -3.09 -14.53
N GLU A 29 6.36 -1.92 -14.75
CA GLU A 29 7.80 -1.76 -15.02
C GLU A 29 8.69 -2.25 -13.86
N PHE A 30 8.19 -2.17 -12.62
CA PHE A 30 8.92 -2.63 -11.42
C PHE A 30 8.83 -4.14 -11.20
N LYS A 31 7.98 -4.84 -11.93
CA LYS A 31 7.71 -6.29 -11.78
C LYS A 31 7.34 -6.68 -10.34
N LEU A 32 6.66 -5.80 -9.65
CA LEU A 32 6.19 -5.97 -8.27
C LEU A 32 4.71 -6.32 -8.25
N SER A 33 4.34 -7.30 -7.45
CA SER A 33 2.93 -7.51 -7.10
C SER A 33 2.43 -6.40 -6.17
N SER A 34 1.13 -6.21 -6.11
CA SER A 34 0.50 -5.21 -5.22
C SER A 34 0.96 -5.38 -3.76
N ILE A 35 1.03 -6.61 -3.25
CA ILE A 35 1.47 -6.86 -1.88
C ILE A 35 2.98 -6.60 -1.70
N GLN A 36 3.82 -6.90 -2.69
CA GLN A 36 5.24 -6.58 -2.65
C GLN A 36 5.46 -5.06 -2.59
N SER A 37 4.76 -4.29 -3.41
CA SER A 37 4.82 -2.83 -3.40
C SER A 37 4.40 -2.24 -2.05
N ARG A 38 3.34 -2.78 -1.45
CA ARG A 38 2.87 -2.33 -0.12
C ARG A 38 3.87 -2.66 1.00
N ILE A 39 4.51 -3.83 0.95
CA ILE A 39 5.54 -4.20 1.92
C ILE A 39 6.78 -3.31 1.77
N LEU A 40 7.22 -3.01 0.55
CA LEU A 40 8.31 -2.06 0.33
C LEU A 40 7.98 -0.68 0.90
N GLY A 41 6.75 -0.19 0.70
CA GLY A 41 6.26 1.06 1.29
C GLY A 41 6.30 1.06 2.81
N PHE A 42 5.90 -0.04 3.45
CA PHE A 42 5.98 -0.22 4.90
C PHE A 42 7.43 -0.18 5.41
N LEU A 43 8.33 -0.91 4.76
CA LEU A 43 9.75 -0.93 5.12
C LEU A 43 10.41 0.45 4.90
N TRP A 44 10.00 1.17 3.87
CA TRP A 44 10.41 2.55 3.63
C TRP A 44 9.95 3.50 4.74
N TYR A 45 8.70 3.38 5.18
CA TYR A 45 8.18 4.15 6.31
C TYR A 45 9.00 3.89 7.57
N LYS A 46 9.19 2.62 7.94
CA LYS A 46 9.99 2.21 9.11
C LYS A 46 11.41 2.77 9.06
N ARG A 47 12.06 2.65 7.89
CA ARG A 47 13.41 3.18 7.67
C ARG A 47 13.48 4.69 7.93
N ASN A 48 12.52 5.45 7.39
CA ASN A 48 12.51 6.91 7.51
C ASN A 48 12.21 7.40 8.93
N HIS A 49 11.56 6.56 9.74
CA HIS A 49 11.29 6.84 11.17
C HIS A 49 12.33 6.20 12.10
N HIS A 50 13.42 5.65 11.55
CA HIS A 50 14.45 4.94 12.31
C HIS A 50 13.91 3.78 13.16
N GLU A 51 12.86 3.14 12.70
CA GLU A 51 12.22 2.00 13.32
C GLU A 51 12.66 0.69 12.67
N LYS A 52 12.77 -0.37 13.47
CA LYS A 52 13.01 -1.73 12.99
C LYS A 52 11.70 -2.33 12.46
N ALA A 53 11.82 -3.16 11.43
CA ALA A 53 10.69 -3.90 10.87
C ALA A 53 10.92 -5.41 10.98
N PHE A 54 9.88 -6.12 11.41
CA PHE A 54 9.89 -7.57 11.56
C PHE A 54 8.74 -8.22 10.81
N GLN A 55 8.93 -9.47 10.40
CA GLN A 55 7.91 -10.22 9.67
C GLN A 55 6.56 -10.27 10.40
N LYS A 56 6.57 -10.42 11.73
CA LYS A 56 5.36 -10.46 12.53
C LYS A 56 4.52 -9.18 12.44
N GLU A 57 5.16 -8.03 12.29
CA GLU A 57 4.44 -6.76 12.09
C GLU A 57 3.71 -6.75 10.73
N LEU A 58 4.32 -7.31 9.69
CA LEU A 58 3.69 -7.43 8.37
C LEU A 58 2.45 -8.34 8.40
N GLU A 59 2.51 -9.42 9.18
CA GLU A 59 1.36 -10.32 9.37
C GLU A 59 0.16 -9.56 9.96
N SER A 60 0.41 -8.74 10.97
CA SER A 60 -0.58 -7.91 11.65
C SER A 60 -1.07 -6.75 10.79
N GLU A 61 -0.15 -5.98 10.21
CA GLU A 61 -0.45 -4.77 9.41
C GLU A 61 -1.28 -5.09 8.17
N PHE A 62 -0.91 -6.15 7.46
CA PHE A 62 -1.58 -6.54 6.21
C PHE A 62 -2.67 -7.59 6.39
N LYS A 63 -2.88 -8.08 7.61
CA LYS A 63 -3.87 -9.14 7.94
C LYS A 63 -3.73 -10.37 7.04
N ILE A 64 -2.51 -10.78 6.77
CA ILE A 64 -2.18 -11.94 5.93
C ILE A 64 -1.47 -13.04 6.72
N ARG A 65 -1.61 -14.27 6.27
CA ARG A 65 -1.04 -15.43 6.95
C ARG A 65 0.50 -15.39 6.90
N ARG A 66 1.15 -15.91 7.94
CA ARG A 66 2.60 -16.02 8.05
C ARG A 66 3.26 -16.66 6.82
N SER A 67 2.69 -17.74 6.28
CA SER A 67 3.20 -18.39 5.07
C SER A 67 3.18 -17.48 3.85
N SER A 68 2.13 -16.68 3.69
CA SER A 68 2.01 -15.69 2.61
C SER A 68 3.05 -14.58 2.75
N VAL A 69 3.23 -14.04 3.97
CA VAL A 69 4.28 -13.03 4.24
C VAL A 69 5.66 -13.61 3.92
N THR A 70 5.95 -14.82 4.38
CA THR A 70 7.23 -15.49 4.10
C THR A 70 7.50 -15.60 2.61
N SER A 71 6.51 -16.05 1.83
CA SER A 71 6.62 -16.17 0.37
C SER A 71 6.88 -14.82 -0.31
N VAL A 72 6.16 -13.78 0.10
CA VAL A 72 6.35 -12.42 -0.46
C VAL A 72 7.73 -11.87 -0.14
N ILE A 73 8.20 -12.01 1.11
CA ILE A 73 9.53 -11.56 1.51
C ILE A 73 10.62 -12.33 0.73
N GLN A 74 10.50 -13.64 0.57
CA GLN A 74 11.42 -14.43 -0.24
C GLN A 74 11.48 -13.94 -1.69
N GLY A 75 10.34 -13.56 -2.26
CA GLY A 75 10.29 -12.93 -3.58
C GLY A 75 11.05 -11.60 -3.63
N LEU A 76 10.88 -10.74 -2.62
CA LEU A 76 11.61 -9.47 -2.52
C LEU A 76 13.11 -9.66 -2.29
N GLU A 77 13.52 -10.66 -1.49
CA GLU A 77 14.92 -11.04 -1.31
C GLU A 77 15.54 -11.56 -2.63
N LYS A 78 14.80 -12.40 -3.37
CA LYS A 78 15.24 -12.90 -4.67
C LYS A 78 15.44 -11.79 -5.70
N HIS A 79 14.64 -10.73 -5.65
CA HIS A 79 14.81 -9.54 -6.48
C HIS A 79 15.86 -8.58 -5.93
N GLY A 80 16.50 -8.88 -4.81
CA GLY A 80 17.54 -8.05 -4.22
C GLY A 80 17.03 -6.74 -3.61
N LEU A 81 15.75 -6.63 -3.27
CA LEU A 81 15.12 -5.40 -2.76
C LEU A 81 15.07 -5.34 -1.23
N VAL A 82 15.07 -6.50 -0.58
CA VAL A 82 14.99 -6.66 0.87
C VAL A 82 16.04 -7.67 1.31
N GLU A 83 16.58 -7.50 2.49
CA GLU A 83 17.44 -8.47 3.17
C GLU A 83 17.00 -8.69 4.60
N ARG A 84 17.31 -9.87 5.15
CA ARG A 84 17.11 -10.20 6.55
C ARG A 84 18.42 -10.05 7.32
N ARG A 85 18.39 -9.24 8.37
CA ARG A 85 19.52 -9.05 9.26
C ARG A 85 19.27 -9.69 10.62
N SER A 86 20.27 -10.37 11.17
CA SER A 86 20.18 -10.86 12.55
C SER A 86 20.23 -9.70 13.52
N VAL A 87 19.34 -9.72 14.51
CA VAL A 87 19.39 -8.76 15.63
C VAL A 87 20.29 -9.34 16.71
N SER A 88 21.20 -8.53 17.26
CA SER A 88 22.24 -8.95 18.20
C SER A 88 21.72 -9.61 19.48
N THR A 89 20.45 -9.42 19.85
CA THR A 89 19.83 -9.91 21.08
C THR A 89 19.06 -11.20 20.93
N ASP A 90 18.58 -11.55 19.71
CA ASP A 90 17.84 -12.78 19.44
C ASP A 90 18.07 -13.25 18.00
N ALA A 91 18.81 -14.35 17.85
CA ALA A 91 19.09 -14.94 16.54
C ALA A 91 17.83 -15.48 15.82
N ARG A 92 16.71 -15.63 16.54
CA ARG A 92 15.43 -16.08 15.98
C ARG A 92 14.65 -14.96 15.31
N GLN A 93 14.90 -13.71 15.70
CA GLN A 93 14.27 -12.53 15.10
C GLN A 93 15.16 -11.97 13.99
N LYS A 94 14.61 -11.87 12.80
CA LYS A 94 15.26 -11.25 11.64
C LYS A 94 14.59 -9.92 11.33
N GLU A 95 15.38 -8.86 11.43
CA GLU A 95 14.98 -7.53 10.95
C GLU A 95 14.92 -7.54 9.42
N LEU A 96 13.88 -6.95 8.87
CA LEU A 96 13.70 -6.75 7.43
C LEU A 96 14.19 -5.36 7.07
N VAL A 97 15.12 -5.29 6.14
CA VAL A 97 15.76 -4.03 5.75
C VAL A 97 15.72 -3.88 4.23
N LEU A 98 15.42 -2.69 3.74
CA LEU A 98 15.59 -2.36 2.33
C LEU A 98 17.08 -2.35 1.97
N THR A 99 17.43 -3.00 0.86
CA THR A 99 18.75 -2.85 0.24
C THR A 99 18.87 -1.48 -0.41
N GLU A 100 20.05 -1.11 -0.89
CA GLU A 100 20.22 0.11 -1.70
C GLU A 100 19.33 0.09 -2.95
N GLU A 101 19.25 -1.07 -3.61
CA GLU A 101 18.35 -1.27 -4.75
C GLU A 101 16.87 -1.17 -4.33
N GLY A 102 16.47 -1.74 -3.18
CA GLY A 102 15.14 -1.58 -2.64
C GLY A 102 14.78 -0.13 -2.36
N VAL A 103 15.70 0.65 -1.84
CA VAL A 103 15.55 2.11 -1.64
C VAL A 103 15.37 2.82 -2.98
N ARG A 104 16.18 2.49 -3.99
CA ARG A 104 16.10 3.10 -5.32
C ARG A 104 14.75 2.81 -5.98
N VAL A 105 14.33 1.56 -5.98
CA VAL A 105 13.04 1.14 -6.55
C VAL A 105 11.88 1.79 -5.81
N GLN A 106 11.92 1.82 -4.48
CA GLN A 106 10.85 2.43 -3.69
C GLN A 106 10.71 3.94 -3.95
N ARG A 107 11.79 4.67 -4.17
CA ARG A 107 11.73 6.08 -4.58
C ARG A 107 11.01 6.25 -5.92
N GLN A 108 11.34 5.43 -6.91
CA GLN A 108 10.69 5.45 -8.21
C GLN A 108 9.18 5.11 -8.11
N VAL A 109 8.83 4.13 -7.27
CA VAL A 109 7.42 3.80 -6.97
C VAL A 109 6.70 5.00 -6.37
N ILE A 110 7.30 5.69 -5.41
CA ILE A 110 6.72 6.91 -4.81
C ILE A 110 6.51 8.00 -5.85
N GLU A 111 7.52 8.29 -6.66
CA GLU A 111 7.44 9.29 -7.74
C GLU A 111 6.27 8.96 -8.70
N ARG A 112 6.10 7.70 -9.05
CA ARG A 112 5.00 7.25 -9.93
C ARG A 112 3.63 7.42 -9.28
N ILE A 113 3.51 7.10 -7.99
CA ILE A 113 2.28 7.32 -7.21
C ILE A 113 1.96 8.84 -7.14
N GLU A 114 2.95 9.67 -6.85
CA GLU A 114 2.77 11.14 -6.80
C GLU A 114 2.33 11.72 -8.15
N GLU A 115 2.88 11.22 -9.25
CA GLU A 115 2.44 11.61 -10.59
C GLU A 115 0.97 11.23 -10.85
N MET A 116 0.56 10.04 -10.43
CA MET A 116 -0.82 9.59 -10.52
C MET A 116 -1.75 10.44 -9.66
N GLU A 117 -1.36 10.73 -8.43
CA GLU A 117 -2.09 11.63 -7.52
C GLU A 117 -2.27 13.02 -8.13
N LYS A 118 -1.23 13.59 -8.74
CA LYS A 118 -1.31 14.86 -9.45
C LYS A 118 -2.31 14.81 -10.60
N ARG A 119 -2.33 13.72 -11.39
CA ARG A 119 -3.29 13.54 -12.49
C ARG A 119 -4.72 13.50 -11.97
N VAL A 120 -5.00 12.65 -10.98
CA VAL A 120 -6.34 12.52 -10.37
C VAL A 120 -6.80 13.85 -9.77
N ASN A 121 -5.93 14.52 -9.01
CA ASN A 121 -6.21 15.83 -8.46
C ASN A 121 -6.48 16.90 -9.53
N GLY A 122 -5.84 16.78 -10.69
CA GLY A 122 -6.03 17.69 -11.82
C GLY A 122 -7.37 17.53 -12.53
N TRP A 123 -8.07 16.41 -12.37
CA TRP A 123 -9.42 16.21 -12.93
C TRP A 123 -10.52 16.85 -12.10
N LEU A 124 -10.22 17.25 -10.87
CA LEU A 124 -11.18 17.82 -9.91
C LEU A 124 -10.88 19.28 -9.65
N SER A 125 -11.91 20.11 -9.60
CA SER A 125 -11.77 21.47 -9.07
C SER A 125 -11.43 21.45 -7.56
N PRO A 126 -10.95 22.56 -6.97
CA PRO A 126 -10.73 22.65 -5.53
C PRO A 126 -11.97 22.31 -4.70
N GLU A 127 -13.15 22.78 -5.16
CA GLU A 127 -14.43 22.55 -4.51
C GLU A 127 -14.83 21.07 -4.59
N GLU A 128 -14.66 20.43 -5.76
CA GLU A 128 -14.94 19.00 -5.96
C GLU A 128 -14.05 18.13 -5.09
N ARG A 129 -12.77 18.47 -4.91
CA ARG A 129 -11.87 17.77 -3.99
C ARG A 129 -12.33 17.88 -2.54
N GLU A 130 -12.73 19.08 -2.10
CA GLU A 130 -13.26 19.28 -0.75
C GLU A 130 -14.52 18.44 -0.51
N TRP A 131 -15.46 18.44 -1.48
CA TRP A 131 -16.65 17.61 -1.44
C TRP A 131 -16.33 16.12 -1.40
N TRP A 132 -15.41 15.67 -2.22
CA TRP A 132 -14.96 14.28 -2.26
C TRP A 132 -14.48 13.80 -0.89
N PHE A 133 -13.52 14.49 -0.29
CA PHE A 133 -12.98 14.14 1.03
C PHE A 133 -14.05 14.19 2.12
N ARG A 134 -14.95 15.16 2.06
CA ARG A 134 -16.08 15.25 2.99
C ARG A 134 -17.00 14.04 2.89
N CYS A 135 -17.33 13.59 1.67
CA CYS A 135 -18.16 12.42 1.46
C CYS A 135 -17.47 11.13 1.94
N VAL A 136 -16.20 10.94 1.59
CA VAL A 136 -15.40 9.78 2.01
C VAL A 136 -15.33 9.69 3.53
N ASN A 137 -14.99 10.79 4.21
CA ASN A 137 -14.91 10.84 5.68
C ASN A 137 -16.25 10.49 6.36
N LYS A 138 -17.37 10.96 5.81
CA LYS A 138 -18.70 10.60 6.35
C LYS A 138 -18.99 9.11 6.22
N ILE A 139 -18.65 8.51 5.06
CA ILE A 139 -18.86 7.07 4.82
C ILE A 139 -17.96 6.26 5.76
N GLU A 140 -16.68 6.62 5.89
CA GLU A 140 -15.75 5.95 6.80
C GLU A 140 -16.22 5.99 8.25
N THR A 141 -16.68 7.15 8.71
CA THR A 141 -17.18 7.32 10.08
C THR A 141 -18.39 6.43 10.31
N GLY A 142 -19.37 6.46 9.41
CA GLY A 142 -20.58 5.63 9.52
C GLY A 142 -20.28 4.13 9.52
N LEU A 143 -19.32 3.68 8.71
CA LEU A 143 -18.89 2.27 8.68
C LEU A 143 -18.18 1.86 9.98
N LYS A 144 -17.33 2.71 10.54
CA LYS A 144 -16.65 2.45 11.82
C LYS A 144 -17.64 2.39 12.99
N GLU A 145 -18.62 3.27 13.02
CA GLU A 145 -19.68 3.27 14.05
C GLU A 145 -20.56 2.02 13.96
N ALA A 146 -20.88 1.57 12.75
CA ALA A 146 -21.70 0.36 12.54
C ALA A 146 -20.98 -0.96 12.88
N GLU A 147 -19.64 -0.98 12.99
CA GLU A 147 -18.87 -2.17 13.41
C GLU A 147 -18.90 -2.36 14.96
N TYR A 148 -19.34 -1.37 15.72
CA TYR A 148 -19.36 -1.39 17.20
C TYR A 148 -20.78 -1.57 17.81
N ASP A 149 -21.84 -1.65 17.00
CA ASP A 149 -23.20 -1.99 17.39
C ASP A 149 -23.51 -3.47 17.09
#